data_aa48e286f8df2166c6e4f5ac881b223a
#
_entry.id   aa48e286f8df2166c6e4f5ac881b223a
#
_cell.length_a   1.000
_cell.length_b   1.000
_cell.length_c   1.000
_cell.angle_alpha   90.00
_cell.angle_beta   90.00
_cell.angle_gamma   90.00
#
_symmetry.space_group_name_H-M   'P 1'
#
loop_
_entity.id
_entity.type
_entity.pdbx_description
1 polymer ?
#
loop_
_entity_poly.entity_id
_entity_poly.type
_entity_poly.pdbx_seq_one_letter_code
_entity_poly.pdbx_strand_id
1 'polypeptide(L)'
;MSAQILAVANQKGGVGKTTTTVNLAASLASKGRRVLVVDLDPQGNATTGSGINKATIENGVYQVVLGETDIPNAVVRSKEGGYDVLGANRTLAGAEVELVQEIAREIRLKNALQLVADDYDYVLIDCPPSLTLLTLNGLVAANGVIVPMLCEYYALEGISDLVATVRKIRHPGGPSRPRGCPGGRRCHGFLRAGPP
;
A
#
# COMPACT_ATOMS: atom_id res chain seq x y z
N MET A 1 14.28 -14.42 5.14
CA MET A 1 14.33 -12.93 5.19
C MET A 1 12.90 -12.46 4.99
N SER A 2 12.39 -11.63 5.88
CA SER A 2 11.02 -11.10 5.76
C SER A 2 10.89 -10.17 4.54
N ALA A 3 9.76 -10.21 3.85
CA ALA A 3 9.50 -9.40 2.66
C ALA A 3 9.69 -7.90 2.90
N GLN A 4 10.20 -7.19 1.91
CA GLN A 4 10.16 -5.72 1.88
C GLN A 4 8.77 -5.28 1.42
N ILE A 5 7.96 -4.74 2.33
CA ILE A 5 6.59 -4.29 2.06
C ILE A 5 6.59 -2.79 1.76
N LEU A 6 6.14 -2.41 0.56
CA LEU A 6 6.13 -1.02 0.07
C LEU A 6 4.71 -0.61 -0.35
N ALA A 7 4.19 0.46 0.25
CA ALA A 7 2.94 1.07 -0.19
C ALA A 7 3.20 2.12 -1.27
N VAL A 8 2.47 2.07 -2.37
CA VAL A 8 2.50 3.08 -3.44
C VAL A 8 1.28 3.97 -3.24
N ALA A 9 1.48 5.16 -2.69
CA ALA A 9 0.40 6.04 -2.24
C ALA A 9 0.63 7.50 -2.65
N ASN A 10 -0.44 8.15 -3.09
CA ASN A 10 -0.55 9.60 -3.27
C ASN A 10 -2.04 9.95 -3.32
N GLN A 11 -2.45 11.04 -2.68
CA GLN A 11 -3.84 11.53 -2.70
C GLN A 11 -4.27 12.05 -4.07
N LYS A 12 -3.33 12.49 -4.89
CA LYS A 12 -3.65 12.96 -6.25
C LYS A 12 -3.94 11.78 -7.17
N GLY A 13 -5.08 11.83 -7.86
CA GLY A 13 -5.42 10.89 -8.93
C GLY A 13 -4.53 11.08 -10.16
N GLY A 14 -4.33 10.02 -10.96
CA GLY A 14 -3.63 10.12 -12.25
C GLY A 14 -2.10 10.32 -12.19
N VAL A 15 -1.47 10.24 -11.01
CA VAL A 15 -0.01 10.41 -10.87
C VAL A 15 0.82 9.15 -11.15
N GLY A 16 0.18 8.07 -11.61
CA GLY A 16 0.86 6.83 -11.98
C GLY A 16 1.11 5.86 -10.85
N LYS A 17 0.32 5.86 -9.75
CA LYS A 17 0.43 4.88 -8.66
C LYS A 17 0.38 3.45 -9.19
N THR A 18 -0.74 3.07 -9.77
CA THR A 18 -0.97 1.73 -10.34
C THR A 18 0.07 1.37 -11.41
N THR A 19 0.38 2.31 -12.30
CA THR A 19 1.42 2.12 -13.32
C THR A 19 2.78 1.82 -12.69
N THR A 20 3.15 2.56 -11.65
CA THR A 20 4.41 2.34 -10.92
C THR A 20 4.39 0.96 -10.23
N THR A 21 3.30 0.61 -9.56
CA THR A 21 3.15 -0.68 -8.87
C THR A 21 3.32 -1.86 -9.82
N VAL A 22 2.57 -1.89 -10.90
CA VAL A 22 2.57 -3.00 -11.87
C VAL A 22 3.91 -3.14 -12.59
N ASN A 23 4.49 -2.02 -13.06
CA ASN A 23 5.78 -2.05 -13.76
C ASN A 23 6.95 -2.41 -12.82
N LEU A 24 6.92 -1.92 -11.57
CA LEU A 24 7.94 -2.28 -10.57
C LEU A 24 7.85 -3.77 -10.23
N ALA A 25 6.62 -4.32 -10.06
CA ALA A 25 6.41 -5.73 -9.81
C ALA A 25 6.96 -6.60 -10.94
N ALA A 26 6.63 -6.29 -12.20
CA ALA A 26 7.14 -7.00 -13.36
C ALA A 26 8.67 -6.91 -13.47
N SER A 27 9.23 -5.72 -13.21
CA SER A 27 10.68 -5.51 -13.25
C SER A 27 11.42 -6.30 -12.17
N LEU A 28 10.87 -6.43 -10.97
CA LEU A 28 11.44 -7.25 -9.89
C LEU A 28 11.30 -8.74 -10.21
N ALA A 29 10.14 -9.18 -10.68
CA ALA A 29 9.89 -10.56 -11.08
C ALA A 29 10.83 -11.01 -12.22
N SER A 30 11.08 -10.16 -13.22
CA SER A 30 12.04 -10.44 -14.31
C SER A 30 13.49 -10.62 -13.83
N LYS A 31 13.80 -10.15 -12.61
CA LYS A 31 15.09 -10.36 -11.93
C LYS A 31 15.09 -11.55 -10.98
N GLY A 32 14.08 -12.42 -11.07
CA GLY A 32 13.95 -13.63 -10.25
C GLY A 32 13.49 -13.37 -8.82
N ARG A 33 12.91 -12.18 -8.52
CA ARG A 33 12.35 -11.90 -7.20
C ARG A 33 10.93 -12.44 -7.09
N ARG A 34 10.59 -12.97 -5.91
CA ARG A 34 9.22 -13.37 -5.56
C ARG A 34 8.46 -12.13 -5.14
N VAL A 35 7.44 -11.75 -5.90
CA VAL A 35 6.71 -10.50 -5.70
C VAL A 35 5.22 -10.77 -5.53
N LEU A 36 4.61 -10.12 -4.54
CA LEU A 36 3.16 -10.03 -4.35
C LEU A 36 2.72 -8.59 -4.60
N VAL A 37 1.75 -8.39 -5.48
CA VAL A 37 1.00 -7.14 -5.62
C VAL A 37 -0.30 -7.24 -4.83
N VAL A 38 -0.60 -6.24 -4.01
CA VAL A 38 -1.86 -6.10 -3.28
C VAL A 38 -2.59 -4.88 -3.82
N ASP A 39 -3.76 -5.09 -4.41
CA ASP A 39 -4.59 -4.02 -4.95
C ASP A 39 -5.59 -3.55 -3.89
N LEU A 40 -5.43 -2.34 -3.34
CA LEU A 40 -6.35 -1.76 -2.35
C LEU A 40 -7.35 -0.77 -2.97
N ASP A 41 -7.33 -0.61 -4.30
CA ASP A 41 -8.30 0.24 -4.97
C ASP A 41 -9.54 -0.57 -5.39
N PRO A 42 -10.76 -0.21 -4.95
CA PRO A 42 -12.00 -0.87 -5.38
C PRO A 42 -12.21 -0.84 -6.91
N GLN A 43 -11.52 0.05 -7.62
CA GLN A 43 -11.53 0.05 -9.08
C GLN A 43 -10.81 -1.16 -9.68
N GLY A 44 -9.92 -1.84 -8.95
CA GLY A 44 -9.21 -3.03 -9.40
C GLY A 44 -8.28 -2.76 -10.58
N ASN A 45 -7.64 -1.59 -10.61
CA ASN A 45 -6.80 -1.18 -11.73
C ASN A 45 -5.45 -1.93 -11.75
N ALA A 46 -4.84 -2.19 -10.59
CA ALA A 46 -3.63 -2.99 -10.51
C ALA A 46 -3.92 -4.45 -10.88
N THR A 47 -5.06 -4.97 -10.48
CA THR A 47 -5.56 -6.31 -10.85
C THR A 47 -5.68 -6.45 -12.36
N THR A 48 -6.40 -5.52 -13.01
CA THR A 48 -6.58 -5.52 -14.47
C THR A 48 -5.25 -5.29 -15.20
N GLY A 49 -4.43 -4.35 -14.70
CA GLY A 49 -3.09 -4.06 -15.25
C GLY A 49 -2.11 -5.23 -15.12
N SER A 50 -2.39 -6.18 -14.24
CA SER A 50 -1.65 -7.45 -14.08
C SER A 50 -2.17 -8.57 -14.97
N GLY A 51 -3.10 -8.28 -15.90
CA GLY A 51 -3.70 -9.27 -16.82
C GLY A 51 -4.76 -10.17 -16.18
N ILE A 52 -5.30 -9.80 -15.00
CA ILE A 52 -6.30 -10.59 -14.28
C ILE A 52 -7.69 -9.97 -14.48
N ASN A 53 -8.66 -10.81 -14.86
CA ASN A 53 -10.04 -10.38 -14.95
C ASN A 53 -10.64 -10.22 -13.55
N LYS A 54 -10.82 -8.98 -13.10
CA LYS A 54 -11.37 -8.68 -11.78
C LYS A 54 -12.79 -9.18 -11.54
N ALA A 55 -13.55 -9.47 -12.62
CA ALA A 55 -14.91 -10.02 -12.52
C ALA A 55 -14.91 -11.50 -12.10
N THR A 56 -13.80 -12.21 -12.26
CA THR A 56 -13.67 -13.62 -11.90
C THR A 56 -13.04 -13.84 -10.51
N ILE A 57 -12.74 -12.75 -9.78
CA ILE A 57 -12.17 -12.84 -8.43
C ILE A 57 -13.31 -13.15 -7.45
N GLU A 58 -13.32 -14.38 -6.94
CA GLU A 58 -14.23 -14.82 -5.86
C GLU A 58 -13.64 -14.44 -4.50
N ASN A 59 -12.35 -14.72 -4.30
CA ASN A 59 -11.59 -14.36 -3.12
C ASN A 59 -10.52 -13.33 -3.49
N GLY A 60 -10.54 -12.20 -2.81
CA GLY A 60 -9.60 -11.11 -3.06
C GLY A 60 -9.22 -10.39 -1.76
N VAL A 61 -8.69 -9.20 -1.89
CA VAL A 61 -8.27 -8.40 -0.74
C VAL A 61 -9.43 -8.08 0.22
N TYR A 62 -10.67 -8.00 -0.29
CA TYR A 62 -11.88 -7.81 0.54
C TYR A 62 -12.01 -8.93 1.58
N GLN A 63 -12.02 -10.20 1.15
CA GLN A 63 -12.17 -11.35 2.03
C GLN A 63 -10.99 -11.48 3.01
N VAL A 64 -9.78 -11.16 2.55
CA VAL A 64 -8.58 -11.21 3.39
C VAL A 64 -8.62 -10.18 4.51
N VAL A 65 -9.01 -8.93 4.24
CA VAL A 65 -9.06 -7.89 5.28
C VAL A 65 -10.20 -8.09 6.29
N LEU A 66 -11.28 -8.77 5.88
CA LEU A 66 -12.35 -9.17 6.78
C LEU A 66 -12.02 -10.46 7.55
N GLY A 67 -10.99 -11.21 7.13
CA GLY A 67 -10.58 -12.46 7.77
C GLY A 67 -11.42 -13.66 7.34
N GLU A 68 -12.10 -13.57 6.21
CA GLU A 68 -12.91 -14.65 5.62
C GLU A 68 -12.06 -15.68 4.89
N THR A 69 -10.86 -15.29 4.43
CA THR A 69 -9.90 -16.15 3.77
C THR A 69 -8.45 -15.71 4.01
N ASP A 70 -7.51 -16.60 3.74
CA ASP A 70 -6.08 -16.35 3.82
C ASP A 70 -5.52 -15.92 2.47
N ILE A 71 -4.37 -15.22 2.48
CA ILE A 71 -3.70 -14.76 1.26
C ILE A 71 -3.38 -15.90 0.29
N PRO A 72 -2.83 -17.07 0.71
CA PRO A 72 -2.56 -18.17 -0.20
C PRO A 72 -3.78 -18.69 -0.99
N ASN A 73 -4.97 -18.56 -0.42
CA ASN A 73 -6.23 -18.97 -1.05
C ASN A 73 -6.88 -17.88 -1.91
N ALA A 74 -6.36 -16.64 -1.85
CA ALA A 74 -6.89 -15.48 -2.54
C ALA A 74 -5.97 -14.94 -3.66
N VAL A 75 -4.70 -15.36 -3.71
CA VAL A 75 -3.75 -14.88 -4.71
C VAL A 75 -3.97 -15.55 -6.05
N VAL A 76 -3.79 -14.77 -7.12
CA VAL A 76 -3.83 -15.22 -8.50
C VAL A 76 -2.50 -14.90 -9.17
N ARG A 77 -1.93 -15.85 -9.92
CA ARG A 77 -0.68 -15.62 -10.66
C ARG A 77 -0.91 -14.77 -11.89
N SER A 78 -0.22 -13.64 -12.02
CA SER A 78 -0.08 -12.91 -13.27
C SER A 78 0.83 -13.68 -14.22
N LYS A 79 0.26 -14.24 -15.29
CA LYS A 79 1.01 -15.06 -16.26
C LYS A 79 2.04 -14.23 -17.02
N GLU A 80 1.67 -13.02 -17.43
CA GLU A 80 2.52 -12.11 -18.18
C GLU A 80 3.53 -11.38 -17.27
N GLY A 81 3.11 -10.98 -16.07
CA GLY A 81 3.94 -10.25 -15.12
C GLY A 81 4.91 -11.11 -14.35
N GLY A 82 4.65 -12.43 -14.21
CA GLY A 82 5.49 -13.35 -13.47
C GLY A 82 5.50 -13.13 -11.95
N TYR A 83 4.48 -12.50 -11.39
CA TYR A 83 4.29 -12.25 -9.95
C TYR A 83 2.88 -12.63 -9.50
N ASP A 84 2.66 -12.69 -8.18
CA ASP A 84 1.37 -12.99 -7.59
C ASP A 84 0.59 -11.72 -7.29
N VAL A 85 -0.76 -11.80 -7.34
CA VAL A 85 -1.65 -10.66 -7.15
C VAL A 85 -2.75 -11.04 -6.16
N LEU A 86 -2.85 -10.30 -5.08
CA LEU A 86 -4.05 -10.26 -4.24
C LEU A 86 -4.95 -9.17 -4.82
N GLY A 87 -5.90 -9.60 -5.64
CA GLY A 87 -6.70 -8.73 -6.48
C GLY A 87 -7.85 -8.04 -5.75
N ALA A 88 -8.34 -6.97 -6.36
CA ALA A 88 -9.53 -6.24 -5.96
C ALA A 88 -10.60 -6.21 -7.04
N ASN A 89 -11.83 -6.05 -6.59
CA ASN A 89 -12.98 -5.73 -7.41
C ASN A 89 -13.88 -4.73 -6.66
N ARG A 90 -15.03 -4.40 -7.23
CA ARG A 90 -15.96 -3.40 -6.67
C ARG A 90 -16.50 -3.75 -5.27
N THR A 91 -16.50 -5.01 -4.86
CA THR A 91 -16.95 -5.42 -3.54
C THR A 91 -16.06 -4.84 -2.43
N LEU A 92 -14.79 -4.54 -2.76
CA LEU A 92 -13.85 -3.93 -1.81
C LEU A 92 -14.35 -2.58 -1.24
N ALA A 93 -15.22 -1.86 -1.97
CA ALA A 93 -15.83 -0.64 -1.43
C ALA A 93 -16.69 -0.93 -0.17
N GLY A 94 -17.27 -2.11 -0.07
CA GLY A 94 -18.02 -2.55 1.11
C GLY A 94 -17.14 -2.77 2.34
N ALA A 95 -15.90 -3.18 2.15
CA ALA A 95 -14.96 -3.42 3.25
C ALA A 95 -14.72 -2.18 4.11
N GLU A 96 -14.80 -0.97 3.54
CA GLU A 96 -14.64 0.27 4.32
C GLU A 96 -15.73 0.44 5.38
N VAL A 97 -16.96 0.02 5.08
CA VAL A 97 -18.09 0.10 6.00
C VAL A 97 -17.99 -1.00 7.06
N GLU A 98 -17.68 -2.21 6.65
CA GLU A 98 -17.61 -3.36 7.54
C GLU A 98 -16.42 -3.30 8.49
N LEU A 99 -15.25 -2.89 8.00
CA LEU A 99 -14.06 -2.71 8.81
C LEU A 99 -14.25 -1.67 9.94
N VAL A 100 -15.17 -0.71 9.80
CA VAL A 100 -15.44 0.27 10.88
C VAL A 100 -15.85 -0.41 12.17
N GLN A 101 -16.56 -1.53 12.09
CA GLN A 101 -17.04 -2.28 13.25
C GLN A 101 -16.03 -3.31 13.77
N GLU A 102 -14.95 -3.55 13.04
CA GLU A 102 -13.97 -4.57 13.35
C GLU A 102 -12.92 -4.10 14.35
N ILE A 103 -12.57 -4.99 15.29
CA ILE A 103 -11.46 -4.76 16.22
C ILE A 103 -10.14 -4.81 15.45
N ALA A 104 -9.22 -3.90 15.82
CA ALA A 104 -7.89 -3.81 15.20
C ALA A 104 -7.93 -3.61 13.68
N ARG A 105 -8.96 -2.91 13.20
CA ARG A 105 -9.30 -2.68 11.79
C ARG A 105 -8.16 -2.08 10.96
N GLU A 106 -7.25 -1.34 11.59
CA GLU A 106 -6.13 -0.69 10.92
C GLU A 106 -4.94 -1.63 10.64
N ILE A 107 -4.89 -2.79 11.28
CA ILE A 107 -3.77 -3.74 11.18
C ILE A 107 -4.16 -5.08 10.53
N ARG A 108 -5.37 -5.20 10.01
CA ARG A 108 -5.88 -6.44 9.39
C ARG A 108 -5.00 -6.94 8.25
N LEU A 109 -4.69 -6.06 7.29
CA LEU A 109 -3.80 -6.40 6.18
C LEU A 109 -2.38 -6.73 6.67
N LYS A 110 -1.86 -5.98 7.66
CA LYS A 110 -0.55 -6.26 8.24
C LYS A 110 -0.48 -7.68 8.81
N ASN A 111 -1.49 -8.08 9.59
CA ASN A 111 -1.53 -9.41 10.19
C ASN A 111 -1.61 -10.50 9.12
N ALA A 112 -2.42 -10.32 8.08
CA ALA A 112 -2.51 -11.26 6.97
C ALA A 112 -1.17 -11.39 6.21
N LEU A 113 -0.49 -10.27 5.92
CA LEU A 113 0.79 -10.26 5.23
C LEU A 113 1.93 -10.88 6.04
N GLN A 114 1.88 -10.81 7.38
CA GLN A 114 2.88 -11.45 8.23
C GLN A 114 2.92 -12.97 8.07
N LEU A 115 1.80 -13.60 7.76
CA LEU A 115 1.70 -15.06 7.59
C LEU A 115 2.40 -15.57 6.31
N VAL A 116 2.59 -14.70 5.33
CA VAL A 116 3.20 -15.02 4.03
C VAL A 116 4.50 -14.25 3.78
N ALA A 117 5.01 -13.54 4.79
CA ALA A 117 6.16 -12.64 4.64
C ALA A 117 7.46 -13.34 4.22
N ASP A 118 7.62 -14.63 4.48
CA ASP A 118 8.78 -15.42 4.09
C ASP A 118 8.64 -16.05 2.69
N ASP A 119 7.44 -16.01 2.10
CA ASP A 119 7.18 -16.54 0.76
C ASP A 119 7.56 -15.54 -0.34
N TYR A 120 7.70 -14.25 0.00
CA TYR A 120 7.98 -13.17 -0.92
C TYR A 120 9.24 -12.40 -0.55
N ASP A 121 9.91 -11.85 -1.56
CA ASP A 121 11.02 -10.91 -1.37
C ASP A 121 10.48 -9.45 -1.30
N TYR A 122 9.41 -9.17 -2.07
CA TYR A 122 8.75 -7.87 -2.11
C TYR A 122 7.23 -8.01 -2.08
N VAL A 123 6.58 -7.11 -1.34
CA VAL A 123 5.13 -6.89 -1.39
C VAL A 123 4.90 -5.43 -1.80
N LEU A 124 4.19 -5.20 -2.91
CA LEU A 124 3.83 -3.88 -3.40
C LEU A 124 2.33 -3.66 -3.22
N ILE A 125 1.97 -2.63 -2.45
CA ILE A 125 0.57 -2.32 -2.13
C ILE A 125 0.15 -1.09 -2.95
N ASP A 126 -0.76 -1.27 -3.93
CA ASP A 126 -1.36 -0.16 -4.69
C ASP A 126 -2.51 0.46 -3.90
N CYS A 127 -2.34 1.72 -3.48
CA CYS A 127 -3.31 2.41 -2.66
C CYS A 127 -4.25 3.31 -3.49
N PRO A 128 -5.55 3.41 -3.12
CA PRO A 128 -6.47 4.36 -3.74
C PRO A 128 -6.05 5.82 -3.49
N PRO A 129 -6.60 6.80 -4.24
CA PRO A 129 -6.23 8.21 -4.09
C PRO A 129 -6.79 8.88 -2.82
N SER A 130 -7.59 8.17 -2.03
CA SER A 130 -8.21 8.66 -0.80
C SER A 130 -7.49 8.13 0.43
N LEU A 131 -7.44 8.90 1.52
CA LEU A 131 -6.94 8.45 2.84
C LEU A 131 -8.06 7.76 3.63
N THR A 132 -8.54 6.64 3.11
CA THR A 132 -9.56 5.81 3.74
C THR A 132 -8.94 4.75 4.66
N LEU A 133 -9.80 3.95 5.30
CA LEU A 133 -9.37 2.84 6.15
C LEU A 133 -8.57 1.78 5.37
N LEU A 134 -8.87 1.57 4.08
CA LEU A 134 -8.07 0.69 3.20
C LEU A 134 -6.65 1.24 3.00
N THR A 135 -6.52 2.52 2.66
CA THR A 135 -5.19 3.17 2.56
C THR A 135 -4.44 3.10 3.87
N LEU A 136 -5.12 3.30 5.00
CA LEU A 136 -4.51 3.18 6.33
C LEU A 136 -3.97 1.77 6.57
N ASN A 137 -4.72 0.72 6.22
CA ASN A 137 -4.24 -0.67 6.28
C ASN A 137 -2.98 -0.88 5.46
N GLY A 138 -2.94 -0.36 4.23
CA GLY A 138 -1.74 -0.42 3.38
C GLY A 138 -0.53 0.27 3.99
N LEU A 139 -0.71 1.48 4.53
CA LEU A 139 0.36 2.27 5.15
C LEU A 139 0.88 1.66 6.46
N VAL A 140 -0.01 1.06 7.26
CA VAL A 140 0.35 0.38 8.52
C VAL A 140 1.09 -0.93 8.26
N ALA A 141 0.75 -1.64 7.19
CA ALA A 141 1.42 -2.86 6.79
C ALA A 141 2.82 -2.62 6.19
N ALA A 142 3.05 -1.44 5.61
CA ALA A 142 4.24 -1.15 4.82
C ALA A 142 5.47 -0.79 5.66
N ASN A 143 6.67 -1.25 5.23
CA ASN A 143 7.98 -0.83 5.74
C ASN A 143 8.40 0.53 5.14
N GLY A 144 7.95 0.83 3.91
CA GLY A 144 8.25 2.07 3.20
C GLY A 144 7.09 2.53 2.32
N VAL A 145 7.14 3.81 1.91
CA VAL A 145 6.14 4.40 1.02
C VAL A 145 6.83 4.95 -0.22
N ILE A 146 6.36 4.54 -1.40
CA ILE A 146 6.71 5.13 -2.68
C ILE A 146 5.62 6.16 -3.01
N VAL A 147 6.03 7.38 -3.32
CA VAL A 147 5.11 8.47 -3.65
C VAL A 147 5.37 8.92 -5.10
N PRO A 148 4.65 8.35 -6.09
CA PRO A 148 4.75 8.81 -7.46
C PRO A 148 4.24 10.25 -7.57
N MET A 149 4.98 11.10 -8.29
CA MET A 149 4.66 12.52 -8.45
C MET A 149 4.85 12.94 -9.90
N LEU A 150 3.96 13.82 -10.37
CA LEU A 150 4.17 14.57 -11.60
C LEU A 150 4.90 15.88 -11.27
N CYS A 151 5.75 16.35 -12.18
CA CYS A 151 6.46 17.63 -12.05
C CYS A 151 5.48 18.81 -12.33
N GLU A 152 4.49 18.98 -11.46
CA GLU A 152 3.48 20.05 -11.53
C GLU A 152 3.55 20.93 -10.29
N TYR A 153 3.17 22.22 -10.45
CA TYR A 153 3.25 23.22 -9.38
C TYR A 153 2.51 22.80 -8.09
N TYR A 154 1.33 22.20 -8.22
CA TYR A 154 0.51 21.75 -7.08
C TYR A 154 0.80 20.32 -6.59
N ALA A 155 1.86 19.66 -7.07
CA ALA A 155 2.18 18.29 -6.69
C ALA A 155 2.52 18.15 -5.19
N LEU A 156 2.93 19.23 -4.54
CA LEU A 156 3.38 19.23 -3.15
C LEU A 156 2.24 19.34 -2.12
N GLU A 157 1.06 19.86 -2.50
CA GLU A 157 -0.05 20.06 -1.55
C GLU A 157 -0.56 18.74 -0.95
N GLY A 158 -0.79 17.71 -1.77
CA GLY A 158 -1.28 16.40 -1.31
C GLY A 158 -0.27 15.56 -0.52
N ILE A 159 1.02 15.91 -0.56
CA ILE A 159 2.07 15.14 0.14
C ILE A 159 2.10 15.45 1.63
N SER A 160 1.81 16.67 2.02
CA SER A 160 1.86 17.09 3.41
C SER A 160 0.96 16.26 4.31
N ASP A 161 -0.26 15.96 3.87
CA ASP A 161 -1.23 15.15 4.61
C ASP A 161 -0.83 13.67 4.65
N LEU A 162 -0.33 13.14 3.53
CA LEU A 162 0.19 11.78 3.48
C LEU A 162 1.39 11.61 4.44
N VAL A 163 2.35 12.54 4.42
CA VAL A 163 3.51 12.52 5.31
C VAL A 163 3.09 12.66 6.77
N ALA A 164 2.11 13.51 7.07
CA ALA A 164 1.57 13.66 8.43
C ALA A 164 0.92 12.35 8.91
N THR A 165 0.16 11.68 8.03
CA THR A 165 -0.47 10.39 8.32
C THR A 165 0.57 9.29 8.56
N VAL A 166 1.57 9.15 7.69
CA VAL A 166 2.66 8.17 7.83
C VAL A 166 3.43 8.41 9.14
N ARG A 167 3.69 9.67 9.50
CA ARG A 167 4.35 10.01 10.79
C ARG A 167 3.52 9.59 11.99
N LYS A 168 2.20 9.81 11.97
CA LYS A 168 1.31 9.38 13.07
C LYS A 168 1.30 7.86 13.22
N ILE A 169 1.30 7.11 12.10
CA ILE A 169 1.35 5.65 12.11
C ILE A 169 2.66 5.15 12.73
N ARG A 170 3.79 5.74 12.35
CA ARG A 170 5.13 5.29 12.80
C ARG A 170 5.49 5.72 14.21
N HIS A 171 4.90 6.81 14.70
CA HIS A 171 5.15 7.37 16.03
C HIS A 171 3.83 7.65 16.76
N PRO A 172 3.07 6.61 17.15
CA PRO A 172 1.87 6.79 17.95
C PRO A 172 2.29 7.36 19.32
N GLY A 173 2.02 8.64 19.55
CA GLY A 173 2.39 9.34 20.79
C GLY A 173 3.61 10.26 20.71
N GLY A 174 4.18 10.47 19.53
CA GLY A 174 5.21 11.50 19.33
C GLY A 174 4.64 12.90 19.57
N PRO A 175 5.41 13.85 20.19
CA PRO A 175 4.92 15.16 20.55
C PRO A 175 4.39 15.88 19.29
N SER A 176 3.15 16.34 19.37
CA SER A 176 2.65 17.37 18.48
C SER A 176 3.68 18.51 18.47
N ARG A 177 4.20 18.86 17.30
CA ARG A 177 5.22 19.92 17.15
C ARG A 177 4.85 21.09 18.04
N PRO A 178 5.77 21.57 18.90
CA PRO A 178 5.56 22.85 19.55
C PRO A 178 5.42 23.91 18.45
N ARG A 179 4.33 24.67 18.51
CA ARG A 179 4.15 25.88 17.71
C ARG A 179 5.29 26.84 18.08
N GLY A 180 6.15 27.14 17.12
CA GLY A 180 7.09 28.25 17.21
C GLY A 180 8.51 27.86 17.54
N CYS A 181 9.32 27.67 16.50
CA CYS A 181 10.74 28.04 16.59
C CYS A 181 10.84 29.49 16.08
N PRO A 182 11.19 30.46 16.92
CA PRO A 182 11.69 31.73 16.45
C PRO A 182 13.18 31.57 16.09
N GLY A 183 13.54 31.85 14.86
CA GLY A 183 14.95 31.95 14.46
C GLY A 183 15.37 30.95 13.38
N GLY A 184 15.51 31.49 12.16
CA GLY A 184 15.90 30.77 10.96
C GLY A 184 17.24 30.03 11.07
N ARG A 185 17.19 28.72 10.96
CA ARG A 185 18.28 27.89 10.47
C ARG A 185 17.69 26.80 9.57
N ARG A 186 18.23 26.68 8.36
CA ARG A 186 17.86 25.68 7.36
C ARG A 186 18.21 24.30 7.90
N CYS A 187 17.21 23.45 8.09
CA CYS A 187 17.44 22.03 8.37
C CYS A 187 17.56 21.29 7.03
N HIS A 188 18.79 21.03 6.60
CA HIS A 188 19.07 19.98 5.63
C HIS A 188 19.01 18.64 6.39
N GLY A 189 17.91 17.91 6.23
CA GLY A 189 17.73 16.58 6.84
C GLY A 189 17.56 15.51 5.78
N PHE A 190 18.65 14.88 5.41
CA PHE A 190 18.66 13.56 4.79
C PHE A 190 18.09 12.54 5.80
N LEU A 191 16.98 11.88 5.47
CA LEU A 191 16.47 10.77 6.25
C LEU A 191 17.32 9.52 6.00
N ARG A 192 18.34 9.30 6.84
CA ARG A 192 18.98 7.99 6.97
C ARG A 192 18.10 7.13 7.90
N ALA A 193 17.69 5.97 7.39
CA ALA A 193 17.20 4.88 8.23
C ALA A 193 18.38 4.36 9.06
N GLY A 194 18.27 4.37 10.38
CA GLY A 194 19.19 3.70 11.29
C GLY A 194 18.84 2.20 11.39
N PRO A 195 19.83 1.37 11.79
CA PRO A 195 19.68 -0.09 11.89
C PRO A 195 18.81 -0.51 13.09
N PRO A 196 18.50 -1.84 13.16
CA PRO A 196 17.45 -2.45 13.99
C PRO A 196 17.60 -2.27 15.47
#